data_330b0e57922fc2b7e4b4fe5f9d82476a
#
_entry.id   330b0e57922fc2b7e4b4fe5f9d82476a
#
_cell.length_a   1.000
_cell.length_b   1.000
_cell.length_c   1.000
_cell.angle_alpha   90.00
_cell.angle_beta   90.00
_cell.angle_gamma   90.00
#
_symmetry.space_group_name_H-M   'P 1'
#
loop_
_entity.id
_entity.type
_entity.pdbx_description
1 polymer ?
#
loop_
_entity_poly.entity_id
_entity_poly.type
_entity_poly.pdbx_seq_one_letter_code
_entity_poly.pdbx_strand_id
1 'polypeptide(L)'
;MSEYTYTVDVIGDDALTDSVIMKTVTEVIDQHINTISEYAFYGCAALQTVIGTNVTSIRSDCFTGCTSLETVSFPVLKVMDGYFRNCTALKNVDLPQLKDIRKQYAFEKCTALERIDLPLCTHIGVGTNYSCYAFHYCSSLTTVILRSETMCSLDDISVFSDTPISKGTGYIYVPQALIESYQAHEKWSVYANQFRAIEDYPEICGQ
;
A
#
# COMPACT_ATOMS: atom_id res chain seq x y z
N MET A 1 31.41 -11.96 -3.31
CA MET A 1 30.49 -11.04 -3.99
C MET A 1 30.48 -9.78 -3.15
N SER A 2 30.91 -8.66 -3.69
CA SER A 2 31.03 -7.41 -2.94
C SER A 2 29.63 -6.80 -2.78
N GLU A 3 29.19 -6.65 -1.54
CA GLU A 3 28.03 -5.83 -1.20
C GLU A 3 28.38 -4.36 -1.52
N TYR A 4 27.68 -3.78 -2.48
CA TYR A 4 27.79 -2.37 -2.74
C TYR A 4 26.69 -1.65 -1.94
N THR A 5 27.07 -1.00 -0.86
CA THR A 5 26.20 -0.08 -0.15
C THR A 5 26.30 1.28 -0.83
N TYR A 6 25.24 1.72 -1.50
CA TYR A 6 25.16 3.06 -2.06
C TYR A 6 24.39 3.97 -1.11
N THR A 7 25.03 5.01 -0.60
CA THR A 7 24.34 6.14 0.02
C THR A 7 23.97 7.12 -1.08
N VAL A 8 22.69 7.25 -1.39
CA VAL A 8 22.19 8.21 -2.38
C VAL A 8 21.24 9.17 -1.66
N ASP A 9 21.63 10.45 -1.54
CA ASP A 9 20.82 11.47 -0.87
C ASP A 9 19.53 11.82 -1.63
N VAL A 10 19.47 11.52 -2.91
CA VAL A 10 18.29 11.65 -3.78
C VAL A 10 18.37 10.57 -4.84
N ILE A 11 17.36 9.69 -4.90
CA ILE A 11 17.14 8.88 -6.10
C ILE A 11 16.37 9.79 -7.05
N GLY A 12 17.13 10.48 -7.92
CA GLY A 12 16.62 11.52 -8.80
C GLY A 12 15.82 11.00 -9.98
N ASP A 13 15.16 11.93 -10.65
CA ASP A 13 14.36 11.71 -11.85
C ASP A 13 15.14 10.94 -12.91
N ASP A 14 14.54 9.86 -13.46
CA ASP A 14 14.99 9.05 -14.61
C ASP A 14 16.39 8.46 -14.61
N ALA A 15 17.27 8.84 -13.66
CA ALA A 15 18.69 8.50 -13.73
C ALA A 15 19.01 7.00 -13.58
N LEU A 16 18.05 6.19 -13.11
CA LEU A 16 18.30 4.80 -12.74
C LEU A 16 17.47 3.77 -13.51
N THR A 17 16.43 4.17 -14.23
CA THR A 17 15.49 3.27 -14.89
C THR A 17 16.14 2.37 -15.95
N ASP A 18 17.22 2.81 -16.60
CA ASP A 18 17.94 2.03 -17.63
C ASP A 18 19.29 1.47 -17.18
N SER A 19 19.72 1.74 -15.95
CA SER A 19 21.01 1.24 -15.51
C SER A 19 20.96 -0.27 -15.22
N VAL A 20 21.95 -1.02 -15.70
CA VAL A 20 22.14 -2.44 -15.38
C VAL A 20 22.19 -2.67 -13.86
N ILE A 21 22.66 -1.67 -13.10
CA ILE A 21 22.79 -1.70 -11.65
C ILE A 21 21.41 -1.83 -11.00
N MET A 22 20.42 -1.06 -11.42
CA MET A 22 19.06 -1.10 -10.83
C MET A 22 18.32 -2.40 -11.10
N LYS A 23 18.63 -3.09 -12.20
CA LYS A 23 18.07 -4.42 -12.49
C LYS A 23 18.63 -5.53 -11.60
N THR A 24 19.72 -5.28 -10.89
CA THR A 24 20.40 -6.26 -10.02
C THR A 24 20.33 -5.90 -8.54
N VAL A 25 19.87 -4.69 -8.20
CA VAL A 25 19.66 -4.29 -6.79
C VAL A 25 18.55 -5.11 -6.17
N THR A 26 18.85 -5.75 -5.05
CA THR A 26 17.89 -6.59 -4.31
C THR A 26 17.36 -5.90 -3.06
N GLU A 27 18.09 -4.93 -2.52
CA GLU A 27 17.75 -4.27 -1.27
C GLU A 27 18.13 -2.78 -1.30
N VAL A 28 17.24 -1.95 -0.80
CA VAL A 28 17.47 -0.52 -0.56
C VAL A 28 17.08 -0.21 0.89
N ILE A 29 18.07 0.08 1.71
CA ILE A 29 17.87 0.52 3.10
C ILE A 29 18.55 1.88 3.24
N ASP A 30 17.77 2.94 3.45
CA ASP A 30 18.30 4.29 3.49
C ASP A 30 17.65 5.13 4.60
N GLN A 31 18.48 5.93 5.26
CA GLN A 31 18.07 6.85 6.34
C GLN A 31 18.15 8.33 5.92
N HIS A 32 18.59 8.63 4.71
CA HIS A 32 18.83 10.00 4.24
C HIS A 32 17.82 10.41 3.17
N ILE A 33 17.32 9.45 2.37
CA ILE A 33 16.33 9.71 1.33
C ILE A 33 15.01 10.17 1.98
N ASN A 34 14.53 11.32 1.55
CA ASN A 34 13.21 11.83 1.93
C ASN A 34 12.19 11.77 0.79
N THR A 35 12.62 11.61 -0.45
CA THR A 35 11.77 11.55 -1.64
C THR A 35 12.25 10.45 -2.57
N ILE A 36 11.31 9.58 -3.00
CA ILE A 36 11.53 8.62 -4.09
C ILE A 36 10.84 9.19 -5.32
N SER A 37 11.64 9.52 -6.33
CA SER A 37 11.18 10.19 -7.54
C SER A 37 10.32 9.30 -8.43
N GLU A 38 9.68 9.92 -9.40
CA GLU A 38 8.88 9.23 -10.42
C GLU A 38 9.77 8.23 -11.20
N TYR A 39 9.25 7.02 -11.42
CA TYR A 39 9.93 5.88 -12.07
C TYR A 39 11.25 5.41 -11.44
N ALA A 40 11.66 5.87 -10.27
CA ALA A 40 12.98 5.59 -9.68
C ALA A 40 13.35 4.09 -9.63
N PHE A 41 12.39 3.21 -9.37
CA PHE A 41 12.57 1.74 -9.36
C PHE A 41 11.64 1.03 -10.34
N TYR A 42 11.14 1.73 -11.36
CA TYR A 42 10.23 1.14 -12.33
C TYR A 42 10.82 -0.12 -12.98
N GLY A 43 10.12 -1.25 -12.86
CA GLY A 43 10.54 -2.51 -13.46
C GLY A 43 11.79 -3.14 -12.81
N CYS A 44 12.21 -2.72 -11.62
CA CYS A 44 13.31 -3.33 -10.88
C CYS A 44 12.91 -4.72 -10.36
N ALA A 45 12.87 -5.70 -11.26
CA ALA A 45 12.33 -7.03 -10.99
C ALA A 45 13.15 -7.85 -9.96
N ALA A 46 14.41 -7.48 -9.68
CA ALA A 46 15.24 -8.13 -8.66
C ALA A 46 15.06 -7.52 -7.25
N LEU A 47 14.45 -6.34 -7.14
CA LEU A 47 14.31 -5.62 -5.88
C LEU A 47 13.35 -6.38 -4.95
N GLN A 48 13.81 -6.71 -3.74
CA GLN A 48 13.07 -7.51 -2.76
C GLN A 48 12.64 -6.69 -1.54
N THR A 49 13.49 -5.73 -1.11
CA THR A 49 13.26 -4.96 0.11
C THR A 49 13.55 -3.48 -0.11
N VAL A 50 12.64 -2.62 0.36
CA VAL A 50 12.86 -1.17 0.43
C VAL A 50 12.46 -0.67 1.81
N ILE A 51 13.41 -0.07 2.53
CA ILE A 51 13.21 0.56 3.83
C ILE A 51 13.73 1.98 3.78
N GLY A 52 12.84 2.95 3.89
CA GLY A 52 13.16 4.37 3.87
C GLY A 52 12.65 5.07 5.13
N THR A 53 13.48 5.15 6.17
CA THR A 53 13.05 5.65 7.50
C THR A 53 12.65 7.11 7.51
N ASN A 54 13.17 7.91 6.57
CA ASN A 54 12.88 9.34 6.43
C ASN A 54 12.08 9.70 5.17
N VAL A 55 11.58 8.70 4.42
CA VAL A 55 10.81 8.93 3.20
C VAL A 55 9.45 9.54 3.56
N THR A 56 9.25 10.77 3.13
CA THR A 56 7.99 11.53 3.29
C THR A 56 7.19 11.64 2.00
N SER A 57 7.82 11.33 0.85
CA SER A 57 7.19 11.40 -0.47
C SER A 57 7.64 10.23 -1.36
N ILE A 58 6.68 9.56 -1.97
CA ILE A 58 6.88 8.61 -3.05
C ILE A 58 6.06 9.07 -4.26
N ARG A 59 6.71 9.14 -5.43
CA ARG A 59 6.12 9.69 -6.66
C ARG A 59 5.54 8.60 -7.56
N SER A 60 4.81 9.04 -8.61
CA SER A 60 4.11 8.12 -9.54
C SER A 60 5.05 7.06 -10.11
N ASP A 61 4.52 5.84 -10.25
CA ASP A 61 5.16 4.68 -10.87
C ASP A 61 6.53 4.27 -10.33
N CYS A 62 6.94 4.82 -9.17
CA CYS A 62 8.29 4.59 -8.61
C CYS A 62 8.61 3.11 -8.35
N PHE A 63 7.63 2.26 -8.02
CA PHE A 63 7.79 0.82 -7.78
C PHE A 63 6.97 -0.05 -8.72
N THR A 64 6.37 0.52 -9.77
CA THR A 64 5.56 -0.26 -10.71
C THR A 64 6.39 -1.37 -11.35
N GLY A 65 5.92 -2.61 -11.24
CA GLY A 65 6.57 -3.77 -11.85
C GLY A 65 7.79 -4.32 -11.09
N CYS A 66 8.00 -3.94 -9.83
CA CYS A 66 9.00 -4.58 -8.95
C CYS A 66 8.48 -5.97 -8.52
N THR A 67 8.53 -6.95 -9.42
CA THR A 67 7.82 -8.24 -9.26
C THR A 67 8.36 -9.12 -8.14
N SER A 68 9.59 -8.91 -7.67
CA SER A 68 10.18 -9.61 -6.53
C SER A 68 10.09 -8.82 -5.22
N LEU A 69 9.52 -7.62 -5.22
CA LEU A 69 9.45 -6.78 -4.02
C LEU A 69 8.51 -7.44 -2.99
N GLU A 70 9.09 -7.88 -1.87
CA GLU A 70 8.38 -8.55 -0.78
C GLU A 70 8.07 -7.63 0.40
N THR A 71 8.95 -6.67 0.67
CA THR A 71 8.88 -5.83 1.87
C THR A 71 9.10 -4.36 1.55
N VAL A 72 8.20 -3.52 2.06
CA VAL A 72 8.36 -2.06 2.06
C VAL A 72 8.08 -1.50 3.45
N SER A 73 8.89 -0.54 3.92
CA SER A 73 8.66 0.21 5.15
C SER A 73 8.98 1.69 4.95
N PHE A 74 7.97 2.54 5.17
CA PHE A 74 8.08 4.01 5.15
C PHE A 74 7.37 4.58 6.38
N PRO A 75 8.01 4.52 7.57
CA PRO A 75 7.35 4.77 8.84
C PRO A 75 6.87 6.21 9.06
N VAL A 76 7.32 7.16 8.25
CA VAL A 76 6.93 8.58 8.35
C VAL A 76 6.09 9.08 7.17
N LEU A 77 5.81 8.20 6.19
CA LEU A 77 5.00 8.55 5.03
C LEU A 77 3.54 8.80 5.42
N LYS A 78 3.01 9.97 5.09
CA LYS A 78 1.63 10.36 5.44
C LYS A 78 0.66 10.30 4.26
N VAL A 79 1.15 10.54 3.07
CA VAL A 79 0.34 10.57 1.84
C VAL A 79 1.04 9.72 0.79
N MET A 80 0.29 8.81 0.18
CA MET A 80 0.79 7.96 -0.87
C MET A 80 0.36 8.49 -2.24
N ASP A 81 1.32 9.10 -2.92
CA ASP A 81 1.19 9.58 -4.31
C ASP A 81 1.92 8.67 -5.32
N GLY A 82 2.47 7.55 -4.86
CA GLY A 82 3.17 6.56 -5.67
C GLY A 82 2.40 5.24 -5.80
N TYR A 83 2.96 4.31 -6.59
CA TYR A 83 2.37 3.01 -6.87
C TYR A 83 3.30 1.85 -6.54
N PHE A 84 2.67 0.79 -6.01
CA PHE A 84 3.22 -0.58 -5.95
C PHE A 84 2.52 -1.50 -6.98
N ARG A 85 2.05 -0.91 -8.08
CA ARG A 85 1.35 -1.64 -9.13
C ARG A 85 2.19 -2.78 -9.68
N ASN A 86 1.61 -3.99 -9.80
CA ASN A 86 2.30 -5.20 -10.24
C ASN A 86 3.51 -5.64 -9.35
N CYS A 87 3.57 -5.25 -8.07
CA CYS A 87 4.50 -5.83 -7.10
C CYS A 87 3.95 -7.18 -6.63
N THR A 88 4.04 -8.19 -7.49
CA THR A 88 3.31 -9.47 -7.32
C THR A 88 3.78 -10.29 -6.13
N ALA A 89 4.99 -10.06 -5.63
CA ALA A 89 5.55 -10.73 -4.44
C ALA A 89 5.32 -9.95 -3.14
N LEU A 90 4.71 -8.74 -3.18
CA LEU A 90 4.59 -7.85 -2.01
C LEU A 90 3.70 -8.48 -0.93
N LYS A 91 4.27 -8.66 0.27
CA LYS A 91 3.62 -9.26 1.44
C LYS A 91 3.60 -8.33 2.63
N ASN A 92 4.73 -7.65 2.88
CA ASN A 92 4.96 -6.86 4.08
C ASN A 92 4.93 -5.37 3.72
N VAL A 93 3.91 -4.68 4.21
CA VAL A 93 3.70 -3.25 3.98
C VAL A 93 3.60 -2.55 5.33
N ASP A 94 4.63 -1.77 5.68
CA ASP A 94 4.70 -1.01 6.93
C ASP A 94 4.60 0.49 6.64
N LEU A 95 3.41 1.04 6.87
CA LEU A 95 3.02 2.43 6.61
C LEU A 95 2.25 3.02 7.80
N PRO A 96 2.82 3.04 9.02
CA PRO A 96 2.07 3.34 10.25
C PRO A 96 1.54 4.77 10.32
N GLN A 97 2.10 5.71 9.57
CA GLN A 97 1.67 7.11 9.55
C GLN A 97 0.83 7.48 8.34
N LEU A 98 0.52 6.49 7.46
CA LEU A 98 -0.22 6.76 6.23
C LEU A 98 -1.67 7.16 6.54
N LYS A 99 -2.05 8.36 6.08
CA LYS A 99 -3.40 8.92 6.24
C LYS A 99 -4.23 8.87 4.97
N ASP A 100 -3.56 8.91 3.82
CA ASP A 100 -4.21 9.20 2.56
C ASP A 100 -3.57 8.41 1.41
N ILE A 101 -4.37 7.60 0.72
CA ILE A 101 -3.99 6.89 -0.51
C ILE A 101 -4.66 7.61 -1.68
N ARG A 102 -3.89 8.42 -2.42
CA ARG A 102 -4.39 9.32 -3.47
C ARG A 102 -4.24 8.80 -4.89
N LYS A 103 -3.90 7.53 -5.06
CA LYS A 103 -3.62 6.99 -6.39
C LYS A 103 -4.53 5.84 -6.77
N GLN A 104 -4.95 5.87 -8.03
CA GLN A 104 -5.94 4.96 -8.59
C GLN A 104 -5.54 3.48 -8.50
N TYR A 105 -4.28 3.16 -8.70
CA TYR A 105 -3.75 1.79 -8.78
C TYR A 105 -2.68 1.51 -7.72
N ALA A 106 -2.81 2.11 -6.54
CA ALA A 106 -1.76 2.15 -5.51
C ALA A 106 -1.10 0.79 -5.24
N PHE A 107 -1.90 -0.27 -5.11
CA PHE A 107 -1.46 -1.66 -4.90
C PHE A 107 -2.06 -2.64 -5.93
N GLU A 108 -2.48 -2.16 -7.11
CA GLU A 108 -3.07 -3.03 -8.13
C GLU A 108 -2.16 -4.22 -8.43
N LYS A 109 -2.74 -5.43 -8.42
CA LYS A 109 -2.03 -6.69 -8.68
C LYS A 109 -0.88 -7.03 -7.72
N CYS A 110 -0.93 -6.55 -6.47
CA CYS A 110 -0.09 -7.09 -5.40
C CYS A 110 -0.67 -8.45 -4.97
N THR A 111 -0.46 -9.47 -5.79
CA THR A 111 -1.18 -10.76 -5.67
C THR A 111 -0.79 -11.57 -4.44
N ALA A 112 0.40 -11.35 -3.87
CA ALA A 112 0.85 -11.99 -2.64
C ALA A 112 0.48 -11.23 -1.36
N LEU A 113 -0.15 -10.05 -1.46
CA LEU A 113 -0.55 -9.24 -0.32
C LEU A 113 -1.78 -9.86 0.34
N GLU A 114 -1.59 -10.50 1.50
CA GLU A 114 -2.66 -11.17 2.26
C GLU A 114 -3.34 -10.23 3.26
N ARG A 115 -2.56 -9.31 3.81
CA ARG A 115 -2.96 -8.39 4.86
C ARG A 115 -2.38 -6.99 4.65
N ILE A 116 -3.17 -5.98 4.98
CA ILE A 116 -2.68 -4.61 5.12
C ILE A 116 -3.26 -3.96 6.38
N ASP A 117 -2.41 -3.31 7.17
CA ASP A 117 -2.77 -2.57 8.38
C ASP A 117 -2.47 -1.08 8.16
N LEU A 118 -3.50 -0.25 8.25
CA LEU A 118 -3.46 1.19 7.96
C LEU A 118 -3.99 1.97 9.17
N PRO A 119 -3.23 2.08 10.24
CA PRO A 119 -3.74 2.54 11.55
C PRO A 119 -4.25 3.98 11.56
N LEU A 120 -3.74 4.83 10.71
CA LEU A 120 -4.12 6.24 10.64
C LEU A 120 -4.83 6.62 9.34
N CYS A 121 -5.16 5.66 8.47
CA CYS A 121 -5.77 5.94 7.18
C CYS A 121 -7.20 6.49 7.34
N THR A 122 -7.43 7.66 6.79
CA THR A 122 -8.72 8.36 6.81
C THR A 122 -9.31 8.58 5.43
N HIS A 123 -8.54 8.29 4.36
CA HIS A 123 -9.02 8.44 2.99
C HIS A 123 -8.34 7.48 2.02
N ILE A 124 -9.15 6.87 1.15
CA ILE A 124 -8.70 6.07 0.00
C ILE A 124 -9.47 6.54 -1.23
N GLY A 125 -8.78 7.22 -2.15
CA GLY A 125 -9.43 7.75 -3.33
C GLY A 125 -8.57 8.65 -4.20
N VAL A 126 -9.12 9.05 -5.35
CA VAL A 126 -8.44 9.87 -6.37
C VAL A 126 -9.23 11.12 -6.74
N GLY A 127 -10.27 11.45 -5.97
CA GLY A 127 -11.22 12.51 -6.29
C GLY A 127 -12.50 11.98 -6.96
N THR A 128 -13.44 12.85 -7.18
CA THR A 128 -14.88 12.56 -7.34
C THR A 128 -15.33 11.94 -8.66
N ASN A 129 -14.49 11.68 -9.64
CA ASN A 129 -14.95 11.24 -10.98
C ASN A 129 -14.16 10.08 -11.58
N TYR A 130 -13.36 9.40 -10.79
CA TYR A 130 -12.52 8.28 -11.27
C TYR A 130 -12.67 7.06 -10.40
N SER A 131 -12.76 5.89 -11.02
CA SER A 131 -12.69 4.62 -10.29
C SER A 131 -11.36 4.51 -9.56
N CYS A 132 -11.43 4.15 -8.27
CA CYS A 132 -10.25 3.96 -7.43
C CYS A 132 -9.96 2.46 -7.27
N TYR A 133 -9.09 1.94 -8.08
CA TYR A 133 -8.67 0.54 -8.08
C TYR A 133 -7.48 0.28 -7.15
N ALA A 134 -7.43 0.91 -5.98
CA ALA A 134 -6.24 0.92 -5.11
C ALA A 134 -5.72 -0.50 -4.80
N PHE A 135 -6.61 -1.47 -4.56
CA PHE A 135 -6.26 -2.88 -4.27
C PHE A 135 -6.81 -3.85 -5.33
N HIS A 136 -7.15 -3.37 -6.51
CA HIS A 136 -7.69 -4.22 -7.58
C HIS A 136 -6.76 -5.38 -7.91
N TYR A 137 -7.32 -6.57 -8.07
CA TYR A 137 -6.57 -7.82 -8.30
C TYR A 137 -5.54 -8.19 -7.22
N CYS A 138 -5.64 -7.68 -6.00
CA CYS A 138 -4.93 -8.24 -4.85
C CYS A 138 -5.60 -9.57 -4.45
N SER A 139 -5.31 -10.62 -5.20
CA SER A 139 -6.08 -11.89 -5.15
C SER A 139 -5.94 -12.66 -3.84
N SER A 140 -4.95 -12.34 -3.01
CA SER A 140 -4.77 -12.92 -1.68
C SER A 140 -5.24 -12.02 -0.54
N LEU A 141 -5.71 -10.79 -0.80
CA LEU A 141 -6.03 -9.80 0.24
C LEU A 141 -7.30 -10.19 1.01
N THR A 142 -7.12 -10.92 2.09
CA THR A 142 -8.19 -11.37 2.99
C THR A 142 -8.41 -10.46 4.19
N THR A 143 -7.43 -9.63 4.55
CA THR A 143 -7.44 -8.86 5.78
C THR A 143 -7.04 -7.41 5.54
N VAL A 144 -7.97 -6.50 5.81
CA VAL A 144 -7.73 -5.04 5.81
C VAL A 144 -8.04 -4.51 7.21
N ILE A 145 -7.14 -3.74 7.81
CA ILE A 145 -7.33 -3.19 9.16
C ILE A 145 -7.23 -1.67 9.10
N LEU A 146 -8.30 -1.00 9.52
CA LEU A 146 -8.45 0.45 9.58
C LEU A 146 -8.68 0.83 11.05
N ARG A 147 -7.64 1.28 11.76
CA ARG A 147 -7.68 1.52 13.22
C ARG A 147 -8.09 2.93 13.60
N SER A 148 -8.22 3.83 12.63
CA SER A 148 -8.57 5.23 12.91
C SER A 148 -9.88 5.32 13.69
N GLU A 149 -9.93 6.18 14.70
CA GLU A 149 -11.14 6.51 15.45
C GLU A 149 -12.19 7.26 14.60
N THR A 150 -11.79 7.71 13.42
CA THR A 150 -12.69 8.32 12.44
C THR A 150 -12.81 7.39 11.24
N MET A 151 -14.01 7.33 10.67
CA MET A 151 -14.28 6.49 9.49
C MET A 151 -13.38 6.92 8.32
N CYS A 152 -12.73 5.92 7.70
CA CYS A 152 -12.01 6.13 6.45
C CYS A 152 -13.00 6.41 5.32
N SER A 153 -12.81 7.49 4.58
CA SER A 153 -13.64 7.79 3.41
C SER A 153 -13.17 7.04 2.17
N LEU A 154 -14.12 6.65 1.31
CA LEU A 154 -13.85 6.13 -0.03
C LEU A 154 -14.37 7.09 -1.08
N ASP A 155 -13.60 7.29 -2.14
CA ASP A 155 -14.10 8.03 -3.31
C ASP A 155 -14.88 7.12 -4.27
N ASP A 156 -14.60 5.83 -4.29
CA ASP A 156 -15.23 4.88 -5.21
C ASP A 156 -15.31 3.45 -4.64
N ILE A 157 -16.35 2.71 -5.02
CA ILE A 157 -16.59 1.33 -4.56
C ILE A 157 -15.66 0.29 -5.17
N SER A 158 -14.89 0.63 -6.20
CA SER A 158 -14.00 -0.31 -6.91
C SER A 158 -12.66 -0.55 -6.19
N VAL A 159 -12.44 0.08 -5.03
CA VAL A 159 -11.18 0.00 -4.27
C VAL A 159 -10.70 -1.45 -4.08
N PHE A 160 -11.60 -2.38 -3.76
CA PHE A 160 -11.29 -3.79 -3.52
C PHE A 160 -11.79 -4.73 -4.62
N SER A 161 -12.01 -4.23 -5.85
CA SER A 161 -12.48 -5.08 -6.95
C SER A 161 -11.55 -6.27 -7.18
N ASP A 162 -12.13 -7.45 -7.43
CA ASP A 162 -11.42 -8.71 -7.68
C ASP A 162 -10.51 -9.19 -6.54
N THR A 163 -10.81 -8.76 -5.30
CA THR A 163 -10.16 -9.27 -4.08
C THR A 163 -11.08 -10.24 -3.32
N PRO A 164 -10.57 -11.00 -2.34
CA PRO A 164 -11.38 -11.77 -1.40
C PRO A 164 -12.40 -10.91 -0.63
N ILE A 165 -12.10 -9.62 -0.37
CA ILE A 165 -13.04 -8.68 0.27
C ILE A 165 -14.31 -8.53 -0.59
N SER A 166 -14.17 -8.21 -1.88
CA SER A 166 -15.32 -8.04 -2.78
C SER A 166 -16.06 -9.35 -3.08
N LYS A 167 -15.39 -10.49 -2.95
CA LYS A 167 -15.97 -11.83 -3.12
C LYS A 167 -16.63 -12.38 -1.86
N GLY A 168 -16.57 -11.66 -0.73
CA GLY A 168 -17.19 -12.06 0.53
C GLY A 168 -16.39 -13.07 1.35
N THR A 169 -15.13 -13.35 1.01
CA THR A 169 -14.25 -14.31 1.71
C THR A 169 -13.12 -13.63 2.49
N GLY A 170 -13.03 -12.31 2.42
CA GLY A 170 -12.11 -11.49 3.22
C GLY A 170 -12.86 -10.52 4.12
N TYR A 171 -12.17 -9.90 5.07
CA TYR A 171 -12.75 -9.04 6.09
C TYR A 171 -12.02 -7.71 6.24
N ILE A 172 -12.81 -6.70 6.65
CA ILE A 172 -12.32 -5.34 6.96
C ILE A 172 -12.53 -5.14 8.46
N TYR A 173 -11.44 -4.98 9.19
CA TYR A 173 -11.45 -4.78 10.63
C TYR A 173 -11.42 -3.29 10.95
N VAL A 174 -12.39 -2.86 11.73
CA VAL A 174 -12.58 -1.45 12.13
C VAL A 174 -12.91 -1.38 13.63
N PRO A 175 -12.72 -0.24 14.31
CA PRO A 175 -13.20 -0.07 15.69
C PRO A 175 -14.68 -0.42 15.82
N GLN A 176 -15.06 -1.14 16.87
CA GLN A 176 -16.45 -1.57 17.14
C GLN A 176 -17.44 -0.42 17.02
N ALA A 177 -17.06 0.76 17.56
CA ALA A 177 -17.88 1.96 17.53
C ALA A 177 -18.23 2.47 16.12
N LEU A 178 -17.48 2.06 15.08
CA LEU A 178 -17.66 2.56 13.72
C LEU A 178 -18.34 1.53 12.79
N ILE A 179 -18.59 0.31 13.22
CA ILE A 179 -19.14 -0.76 12.36
C ILE A 179 -20.45 -0.33 11.71
N GLU A 180 -21.43 0.15 12.51
CA GLU A 180 -22.72 0.57 11.99
C GLU A 180 -22.59 1.73 10.99
N SER A 181 -21.67 2.67 11.25
CA SER A 181 -21.39 3.79 10.36
C SER A 181 -20.85 3.34 9.02
N TYR A 182 -19.89 2.37 9.03
CA TYR A 182 -19.37 1.80 7.80
C TYR A 182 -20.43 1.02 7.02
N GLN A 183 -21.25 0.21 7.70
CA GLN A 183 -22.31 -0.59 7.08
C GLN A 183 -23.42 0.26 6.44
N ALA A 184 -23.71 1.42 7.03
CA ALA A 184 -24.75 2.35 6.54
C ALA A 184 -24.22 3.36 5.50
N HIS A 185 -22.89 3.48 5.35
CA HIS A 185 -22.30 4.49 4.48
C HIS A 185 -22.47 4.15 2.99
N GLU A 186 -22.87 5.13 2.18
CA GLU A 186 -23.17 4.98 0.74
C GLU A 186 -22.19 4.08 -0.03
N LYS A 187 -20.89 4.29 0.13
CA LYS A 187 -19.85 3.58 -0.62
C LYS A 187 -19.32 2.32 0.11
N TRP A 188 -19.31 2.33 1.44
CA TRP A 188 -18.85 1.18 2.21
C TRP A 188 -19.90 0.08 2.35
N SER A 189 -21.18 0.39 2.20
CA SER A 189 -22.30 -0.57 2.36
C SER A 189 -22.23 -1.77 1.39
N VAL A 190 -21.54 -1.64 0.26
CA VAL A 190 -21.27 -2.78 -0.65
C VAL A 190 -20.43 -3.88 0.02
N TYR A 191 -19.71 -3.55 1.10
CA TYR A 191 -18.91 -4.46 1.93
C TYR A 191 -19.51 -4.70 3.32
N ALA A 192 -20.81 -4.41 3.53
CA ALA A 192 -21.43 -4.41 4.86
C ALA A 192 -21.24 -5.73 5.64
N ASN A 193 -21.26 -6.87 4.95
CA ASN A 193 -21.10 -8.19 5.57
C ASN A 193 -19.65 -8.55 5.91
N GLN A 194 -18.68 -7.79 5.43
CA GLN A 194 -17.23 -8.02 5.61
C GLN A 194 -16.65 -7.29 6.83
N PHE A 195 -17.40 -6.36 7.45
CA PHE A 195 -16.89 -5.63 8.61
C PHE A 195 -16.84 -6.52 9.86
N ARG A 196 -15.75 -6.37 10.63
CA ARG A 196 -15.50 -7.04 11.91
C ARG A 196 -14.95 -6.01 12.90
N ALA A 197 -15.27 -6.18 14.19
CA ALA A 197 -14.69 -5.34 15.24
C ALA A 197 -13.23 -5.75 15.49
N ILE A 198 -12.32 -4.80 15.55
CA ILE A 198 -10.91 -5.05 15.91
C ILE A 198 -10.82 -5.72 17.28
N GLU A 199 -11.65 -5.30 18.22
CA GLU A 199 -11.69 -5.72 19.60
C GLU A 199 -12.04 -7.21 19.77
N ASP A 200 -12.79 -7.78 18.82
CA ASP A 200 -13.19 -9.17 18.83
C ASP A 200 -12.13 -10.13 18.27
N TYR A 201 -11.09 -9.61 17.62
CA TYR A 201 -10.08 -10.39 16.89
C TYR A 201 -8.63 -9.95 17.25
N PRO A 202 -8.24 -9.98 18.52
CA PRO A 202 -6.90 -9.54 18.93
C PRO A 202 -5.78 -10.39 18.31
N GLU A 203 -6.02 -11.66 18.01
CA GLU A 203 -5.06 -12.57 17.35
C GLU A 203 -4.78 -12.18 15.89
N ILE A 204 -5.76 -11.54 15.22
CA ILE A 204 -5.62 -11.05 13.85
C ILE A 204 -5.09 -9.62 13.85
N CYS A 205 -5.68 -8.77 14.67
CA CYS A 205 -5.39 -7.33 14.62
C CYS A 205 -4.12 -6.96 15.41
N GLY A 206 -3.70 -7.78 16.37
CA GLY A 206 -2.70 -7.42 17.35
C GLY A 206 -3.23 -6.35 18.32
N GLN A 207 -2.63 -6.21 19.48
CA GLN A 207 -2.90 -5.11 20.41
C GLN A 207 -1.83 -4.04 20.29
#